data_beccbba083a7500488840a0772340b80
#
_entry.id   beccbba083a7500488840a0772340b80
#
_cell.length_a   1.000
_cell.length_b   1.000
_cell.length_c   1.000
_cell.angle_alpha   90.00
_cell.angle_beta   90.00
_cell.angle_gamma   90.00
#
_symmetry.space_group_name_H-M   'P 1'
#
loop_
_entity.id
_entity.type
_entity.pdbx_description
1 polymer ?
#
loop_
_entity_poly.entity_id
_entity_poly.type
_entity_poly.pdbx_seq_one_letter_code
_entity_poly.pdbx_strand_id
1 'polypeptide(L)'
;TEAIMRSPHLILETINQSAGKCAVFCNAGCMAVPQANSKVYSLLEQSVVQVTLQAKGGGFINFHPKVWIIKETNPDTGAQQIKLIVLSRNLTGSNDLDVVCELVGKIGTKPATRKAQVKHAPLVDFLTWLIAKADNRTIRKNMRSLCKDIDYIERFDLTDSPFEDYEFFPMGIPKYDGYTKCFEQSMLNHAAEMLVISPFVDKNILNQMVSCNPSAKKTLITRHASVTQEVINLFNDGVYTPKEVLTDKVEKDVAVDLHEKVYFIRRYEGNLSYNHLYLGSTNATMNGFGRNVEFLLHLKFAPYKSSYEKYRSELINDSKECMFEQVLSVPEEDSEKEDVTNELMLRRAISAIQQAQVTSNDGNYT
;
A
#
# COMPACT_ATOMS: atom_id res chain seq x y z
N THR A 1 -9.82 25.93 -1.87
CA THR A 1 -11.06 26.44 -1.24
C THR A 1 -11.46 27.81 -1.80
N GLU A 2 -10.54 28.74 -2.00
CA GLU A 2 -10.82 30.09 -2.51
C GLU A 2 -11.26 30.10 -3.98
N ALA A 3 -10.69 29.24 -4.82
CA ALA A 3 -11.09 29.04 -6.22
C ALA A 3 -12.53 28.53 -6.33
N ILE A 4 -12.96 27.65 -5.39
CA ILE A 4 -14.34 27.12 -5.33
C ILE A 4 -15.35 28.23 -5.06
N MET A 5 -14.98 29.17 -4.21
CA MET A 5 -15.86 30.31 -3.85
C MET A 5 -16.00 31.32 -4.99
N ARG A 6 -15.01 31.41 -5.89
CA ARG A 6 -14.98 32.38 -6.99
C ARG A 6 -15.74 31.93 -8.25
N SER A 7 -15.86 30.62 -8.50
CA SER A 7 -16.54 30.11 -9.70
C SER A 7 -17.15 28.72 -9.48
N PRO A 8 -18.21 28.61 -8.68
CA PRO A 8 -18.81 27.32 -8.32
C PRO A 8 -19.33 26.53 -9.54
N HIS A 9 -19.80 27.19 -10.58
CA HIS A 9 -20.27 26.54 -11.80
C HIS A 9 -19.14 25.83 -12.55
N LEU A 10 -17.96 26.44 -12.65
CA LEU A 10 -16.80 25.86 -13.34
C LEU A 10 -16.31 24.60 -12.63
N ILE A 11 -16.40 24.58 -11.31
CA ILE A 11 -16.03 23.41 -10.50
C ILE A 11 -17.04 22.29 -10.63
N LEU A 12 -18.34 22.60 -10.58
CA LEU A 12 -19.39 21.62 -10.79
C LEU A 12 -19.27 20.98 -12.18
N GLU A 13 -19.00 21.77 -13.20
CA GLU A 13 -18.77 21.29 -14.55
C GLU A 13 -17.52 20.41 -14.64
N THR A 14 -16.41 20.85 -14.06
CA THR A 14 -15.15 20.09 -14.01
C THR A 14 -15.33 18.74 -13.28
N ILE A 15 -16.01 18.72 -12.15
CA ILE A 15 -16.32 17.49 -11.41
C ILE A 15 -17.20 16.57 -12.24
N ASN A 16 -18.24 17.09 -12.86
CA ASN A 16 -19.14 16.31 -13.69
C ASN A 16 -18.43 15.73 -14.93
N GLN A 17 -17.55 16.48 -15.57
CA GLN A 17 -16.73 16.00 -16.70
C GLN A 17 -15.67 14.99 -16.26
N SER A 18 -15.20 15.08 -15.01
CA SER A 18 -14.18 14.17 -14.45
C SER A 18 -14.79 12.88 -13.88
N ALA A 19 -16.03 12.91 -13.41
CA ALA A 19 -16.68 11.77 -12.77
C ALA A 19 -16.68 10.49 -13.61
N GLY A 20 -16.78 10.62 -14.94
CA GLY A 20 -16.68 9.47 -15.84
C GLY A 20 -15.25 8.98 -16.14
N LYS A 21 -14.23 9.74 -15.75
CA LYS A 21 -12.80 9.46 -16.03
C LYS A 21 -12.03 8.97 -14.81
N CYS A 22 -12.61 9.06 -13.64
CA CYS A 22 -12.00 8.65 -12.37
C CYS A 22 -12.79 7.49 -11.76
N ALA A 23 -12.08 6.54 -11.15
CA ALA A 23 -12.66 5.50 -10.31
C ALA A 23 -11.83 5.34 -9.04
N VAL A 24 -12.47 5.40 -7.89
CA VAL A 24 -11.86 5.24 -6.57
C VAL A 24 -12.41 3.96 -5.95
N PHE A 25 -11.54 2.99 -5.73
CA PHE A 25 -11.88 1.75 -5.03
C PHE A 25 -11.47 1.89 -3.58
N CYS A 26 -12.39 1.67 -2.67
CA CYS A 26 -12.12 1.76 -1.23
C CYS A 26 -12.74 0.56 -0.49
N ASN A 27 -12.21 0.27 0.70
CA ASN A 27 -12.82 -0.71 1.58
C ASN A 27 -14.21 -0.22 1.99
N ALA A 28 -15.20 -1.10 1.91
CA ALA A 28 -16.58 -0.76 2.23
C ALA A 28 -16.70 -0.23 3.67
N GLY A 29 -17.40 0.90 3.85
CA GLY A 29 -17.61 1.55 5.14
C GLY A 29 -16.40 2.26 5.76
N CYS A 30 -15.26 2.33 5.06
CA CYS A 30 -14.05 2.96 5.58
C CYS A 30 -13.76 4.34 4.97
N MET A 31 -14.68 4.90 4.19
CA MET A 31 -14.51 6.25 3.66
C MET A 31 -14.93 7.28 4.72
N ALA A 32 -14.02 8.19 5.06
CA ALA A 32 -14.35 9.31 5.93
C ALA A 32 -15.36 10.23 5.22
N VAL A 33 -16.47 10.51 5.89
CA VAL A 33 -17.45 11.50 5.43
C VAL A 33 -16.95 12.88 5.82
N PRO A 34 -16.83 13.83 4.86
CA PRO A 34 -16.45 15.20 5.19
C PRO A 34 -17.43 15.83 6.19
N GLN A 35 -16.90 16.54 7.18
CA GLN A 35 -17.72 17.21 8.20
C GLN A 35 -18.62 18.32 7.61
N ALA A 36 -18.16 18.96 6.52
CA ALA A 36 -18.95 19.94 5.79
C ALA A 36 -19.88 19.23 4.80
N ASN A 37 -21.18 19.30 5.06
CA ASN A 37 -22.21 18.70 4.22
C ASN A 37 -22.36 19.50 2.91
N SER A 38 -21.63 19.12 1.87
CA SER A 38 -21.72 19.75 0.56
C SER A 38 -22.37 18.80 -0.45
N LYS A 39 -23.45 19.23 -1.09
CA LYS A 39 -24.10 18.49 -2.18
C LYS A 39 -23.15 18.17 -3.36
N VAL A 40 -22.00 18.83 -3.43
CA VAL A 40 -20.97 18.58 -4.44
C VAL A 40 -20.37 17.17 -4.29
N TYR A 41 -20.32 16.62 -3.08
CA TYR A 41 -19.78 15.27 -2.85
C TYR A 41 -20.64 14.17 -3.47
N SER A 42 -21.95 14.37 -3.63
CA SER A 42 -22.82 13.41 -4.29
C SER A 42 -22.47 13.19 -5.76
N LEU A 43 -21.86 14.19 -6.40
CA LEU A 43 -21.38 14.05 -7.78
C LEU A 43 -20.15 13.13 -7.89
N LEU A 44 -19.38 13.00 -6.82
CA LEU A 44 -18.21 12.12 -6.75
C LEU A 44 -18.57 10.66 -6.42
N GLU A 45 -19.76 10.43 -5.85
CA GLU A 45 -20.22 9.07 -5.49
C GLU A 45 -20.25 8.13 -6.71
N GLN A 46 -20.53 8.65 -7.89
CA GLN A 46 -20.52 7.87 -9.14
C GLN A 46 -19.14 7.29 -9.48
N SER A 47 -18.09 7.90 -8.96
CA SER A 47 -16.69 7.47 -9.18
C SER A 47 -16.20 6.52 -8.09
N VAL A 48 -16.96 6.33 -7.00
CA VAL A 48 -16.57 5.52 -5.86
C VAL A 48 -17.13 4.12 -5.97
N VAL A 49 -16.27 3.13 -5.81
CA VAL A 49 -16.60 1.71 -5.76
C VAL A 49 -16.21 1.15 -4.40
N GLN A 50 -17.20 0.82 -3.60
CA GLN A 50 -16.98 0.17 -2.31
C GLN A 50 -16.73 -1.33 -2.52
N VAL A 51 -15.56 -1.79 -2.09
CA VAL A 51 -15.17 -3.20 -2.20
C VAL A 51 -15.54 -3.92 -0.91
N THR A 52 -16.51 -4.81 -1.00
CA THR A 52 -16.90 -5.70 0.09
C THR A 52 -16.18 -7.04 -0.08
N LEU A 53 -15.54 -7.51 1.00
CA LEU A 53 -14.82 -8.77 1.06
C LEU A 53 -15.46 -9.68 2.12
N GLN A 54 -15.66 -10.94 1.76
CA GLN A 54 -16.22 -11.96 2.67
C GLN A 54 -15.12 -12.86 3.20
N ALA A 55 -14.96 -12.90 4.50
CA ALA A 55 -14.06 -13.82 5.16
C ALA A 55 -14.66 -15.23 5.22
N LYS A 56 -13.98 -16.22 4.68
CA LYS A 56 -14.31 -17.63 4.92
C LYS A 56 -13.87 -17.99 6.36
N GLY A 57 -14.81 -18.36 7.22
CA GLY A 57 -14.50 -18.81 8.58
C GLY A 57 -14.43 -17.72 9.66
N GLY A 58 -14.95 -16.53 9.40
CA GLY A 58 -14.99 -15.43 10.36
C GLY A 58 -13.72 -14.54 10.33
N GLY A 59 -13.82 -13.34 10.86
CA GLY A 59 -12.75 -12.32 10.85
C GLY A 59 -12.96 -11.29 9.75
N PHE A 60 -12.13 -10.24 9.80
CA PHE A 60 -12.18 -9.14 8.84
C PHE A 60 -11.13 -9.33 7.76
N ILE A 61 -11.54 -9.05 6.53
CA ILE A 61 -10.66 -8.88 5.39
C ILE A 61 -10.78 -7.43 4.95
N ASN A 62 -9.66 -6.74 4.78
CA ASN A 62 -9.63 -5.37 4.31
C ASN A 62 -9.19 -5.30 2.85
N PHE A 63 -9.84 -4.42 2.08
CA PHE A 63 -9.31 -3.94 0.82
C PHE A 63 -8.40 -2.76 1.13
N HIS A 64 -7.09 -2.95 1.00
CA HIS A 64 -6.11 -2.00 1.52
C HIS A 64 -5.03 -1.54 0.51
N PRO A 65 -5.12 -1.81 -0.80
CA PRO A 65 -4.11 -1.34 -1.77
C PRO A 65 -4.06 0.19 -1.81
N LYS A 66 -2.87 0.71 -2.04
CA LYS A 66 -2.59 2.14 -2.17
C LYS A 66 -1.87 2.37 -3.49
N VAL A 67 -2.66 2.36 -4.56
CA VAL A 67 -2.17 2.40 -5.94
C VAL A 67 -2.96 3.40 -6.75
N TRP A 68 -2.25 4.26 -7.48
CA TRP A 68 -2.85 5.14 -8.47
C TRP A 68 -2.39 4.71 -9.86
N ILE A 69 -3.32 4.62 -10.77
CA ILE A 69 -3.05 4.29 -12.17
C ILE A 69 -3.67 5.39 -13.01
N ILE A 70 -2.82 6.19 -13.63
CA ILE A 70 -3.21 7.41 -14.33
C ILE A 70 -2.81 7.26 -15.80
N LYS A 71 -3.79 7.31 -16.71
CA LYS A 71 -3.52 7.43 -18.14
C LYS A 71 -3.44 8.91 -18.52
N GLU A 72 -2.35 9.29 -19.14
CA GLU A 72 -2.09 10.63 -19.62
C GLU A 72 -1.93 10.65 -21.13
N THR A 73 -2.35 11.75 -21.75
CA THR A 73 -2.14 12.01 -23.18
C THR A 73 -1.48 13.37 -23.31
N ASN A 74 -0.33 13.41 -23.97
CA ASN A 74 0.30 14.68 -24.32
C ASN A 74 -0.55 15.42 -25.36
N PRO A 75 -1.03 16.63 -25.08
CA PRO A 75 -1.94 17.34 -25.98
C PRO A 75 -1.29 17.72 -27.31
N ASP A 76 0.04 17.95 -27.34
CA ASP A 76 0.74 18.43 -28.53
C ASP A 76 1.12 17.28 -29.47
N THR A 77 1.54 16.14 -28.90
CA THR A 77 2.04 15.01 -29.70
C THR A 77 1.04 13.85 -29.84
N GLY A 78 0.01 13.83 -29.01
CA GLY A 78 -0.92 12.69 -28.89
C GLY A 78 -0.29 11.45 -28.22
N ALA A 79 0.97 11.52 -27.79
CA ALA A 79 1.65 10.42 -27.12
C ALA A 79 0.94 10.08 -25.78
N GLN A 80 0.79 8.79 -25.52
CA GLN A 80 0.09 8.31 -24.34
C GLN A 80 1.03 7.53 -23.42
N GLN A 81 0.79 7.67 -22.12
CA GLN A 81 1.52 6.93 -21.09
C GLN A 81 0.61 6.57 -19.93
N ILE A 82 1.05 5.58 -19.15
CA ILE A 82 0.45 5.21 -17.87
C ILE A 82 1.46 5.50 -16.78
N LYS A 83 1.04 6.28 -15.77
CA LYS A 83 1.74 6.41 -14.50
C LYS A 83 1.13 5.44 -13.51
N LEU A 84 1.96 4.63 -12.90
CA LEU A 84 1.65 3.79 -11.77
C LEU A 84 2.34 4.36 -10.54
N ILE A 85 1.58 4.76 -9.54
CA ILE A 85 2.11 5.27 -8.29
C ILE A 85 1.70 4.31 -7.18
N VAL A 86 2.68 3.74 -6.49
CA VAL A 86 2.49 2.86 -5.34
C VAL A 86 2.90 3.60 -4.09
N LEU A 87 2.02 3.62 -3.09
CA LEU A 87 2.21 4.34 -1.84
C LEU A 87 2.07 3.37 -0.65
N SER A 88 2.58 3.75 0.51
CA SER A 88 2.33 3.02 1.75
C SER A 88 1.17 3.60 2.57
N ARG A 89 0.65 4.78 2.21
CA ARG A 89 -0.39 5.51 2.92
C ARG A 89 -1.58 5.89 2.04
N ASN A 90 -2.75 6.06 2.65
CA ASN A 90 -3.90 6.69 1.99
C ASN A 90 -3.71 8.20 1.83
N LEU A 91 -4.48 8.83 0.96
CA LEU A 91 -4.61 10.28 0.89
C LEU A 91 -5.30 10.81 2.17
N THR A 92 -4.50 11.18 3.13
CA THR A 92 -4.94 11.79 4.40
C THR A 92 -4.17 13.08 4.65
N GLY A 93 -4.70 13.96 5.49
CA GLY A 93 -4.05 15.22 5.86
C GLY A 93 -3.01 15.07 6.98
N SER A 94 -2.63 13.86 7.39
CA SER A 94 -1.63 13.65 8.45
C SER A 94 -0.21 13.84 7.92
N ASN A 95 0.74 14.15 8.81
CA ASN A 95 2.16 14.38 8.51
C ASN A 95 3.02 13.13 8.72
N ASP A 96 2.44 11.93 8.57
CA ASP A 96 3.16 10.69 8.81
C ASP A 96 4.25 10.44 7.75
N LEU A 97 5.28 9.70 8.14
CA LEU A 97 6.31 9.20 7.22
C LEU A 97 5.68 8.20 6.24
N ASP A 98 5.92 8.41 4.95
CA ASP A 98 5.37 7.61 3.85
C ASP A 98 6.42 7.33 2.78
N VAL A 99 6.26 6.23 2.07
CA VAL A 99 7.05 5.87 0.89
C VAL A 99 6.19 5.89 -0.36
N VAL A 100 6.72 6.48 -1.41
CA VAL A 100 6.06 6.59 -2.73
C VAL A 100 7.03 6.18 -3.82
N CYS A 101 6.54 5.40 -4.78
CA CYS A 101 7.27 5.09 -6.00
C CYS A 101 6.37 5.31 -7.22
N GLU A 102 6.86 6.08 -8.19
CA GLU A 102 6.23 6.28 -9.49
C GLU A 102 6.97 5.50 -10.57
N LEU A 103 6.21 4.81 -11.41
CA LEU A 103 6.68 4.16 -12.63
C LEU A 103 5.89 4.69 -13.82
N VAL A 104 6.58 5.06 -14.91
CA VAL A 104 5.96 5.59 -16.13
C VAL A 104 6.14 4.60 -17.27
N GLY A 105 5.04 4.14 -17.85
CA GLY A 105 5.03 3.26 -19.02
C GLY A 105 4.48 3.97 -20.26
N LYS A 106 5.28 4.09 -21.31
CA LYS A 106 4.84 4.64 -22.59
C LYS A 106 4.01 3.61 -23.33
N ILE A 107 2.82 4.01 -23.82
CA ILE A 107 1.93 3.16 -24.60
C ILE A 107 2.46 3.16 -26.03
N GLY A 108 2.86 1.98 -26.51
CA GLY A 108 3.37 1.79 -27.86
C GLY A 108 2.25 1.77 -28.92
N THR A 109 2.65 1.86 -30.18
CA THR A 109 1.72 1.73 -31.32
C THR A 109 1.42 0.28 -31.70
N LYS A 110 2.20 -0.67 -31.14
CA LYS A 110 2.05 -2.13 -31.33
C LYS A 110 1.94 -2.78 -29.96
N PRO A 111 1.28 -3.95 -29.87
CA PRO A 111 1.32 -4.76 -28.65
C PRO A 111 2.76 -5.02 -28.21
N ALA A 112 2.99 -4.95 -26.91
CA ALA A 112 4.28 -5.29 -26.31
C ALA A 112 4.65 -6.75 -26.53
N THR A 113 5.93 -7.08 -26.34
CA THR A 113 6.40 -8.45 -26.43
C THR A 113 5.67 -9.37 -25.43
N ARG A 114 5.58 -10.64 -25.74
CA ARG A 114 4.96 -11.62 -24.83
C ARG A 114 5.63 -11.62 -23.46
N LYS A 115 6.94 -11.40 -23.40
CA LYS A 115 7.70 -11.29 -22.15
C LYS A 115 7.20 -10.09 -21.31
N ALA A 116 7.03 -8.94 -21.94
CA ALA A 116 6.50 -7.75 -21.26
C ALA A 116 5.06 -7.96 -20.79
N GLN A 117 4.19 -8.52 -21.63
CA GLN A 117 2.80 -8.84 -21.25
C GLN A 117 2.73 -9.79 -20.05
N VAL A 118 3.54 -10.84 -20.01
CA VAL A 118 3.62 -11.77 -18.86
C VAL A 118 4.10 -11.05 -17.60
N LYS A 119 5.07 -10.14 -17.74
CA LYS A 119 5.56 -9.33 -16.62
C LYS A 119 4.50 -8.41 -16.05
N HIS A 120 3.65 -7.84 -16.90
CA HIS A 120 2.58 -6.92 -16.50
C HIS A 120 1.27 -7.63 -16.12
N ALA A 121 1.17 -8.94 -16.39
CA ALA A 121 -0.04 -9.72 -16.10
C ALA A 121 -0.56 -9.58 -14.66
N PRO A 122 0.27 -9.53 -13.60
CA PRO A 122 -0.25 -9.32 -12.24
C PRO A 122 -1.00 -7.99 -12.07
N LEU A 123 -0.54 -6.91 -12.70
CA LEU A 123 -1.23 -5.61 -12.69
C LEU A 123 -2.56 -5.67 -13.46
N VAL A 124 -2.57 -6.33 -14.62
CA VAL A 124 -3.78 -6.53 -15.43
C VAL A 124 -4.80 -7.42 -14.70
N ASP A 125 -4.35 -8.49 -14.04
CA ASP A 125 -5.19 -9.38 -13.23
C ASP A 125 -5.81 -8.63 -12.04
N PHE A 126 -5.04 -7.76 -11.38
CA PHE A 126 -5.54 -6.89 -10.31
C PHE A 126 -6.64 -5.94 -10.80
N LEU A 127 -6.41 -5.25 -11.92
CA LEU A 127 -7.43 -4.37 -12.53
C LEU A 127 -8.65 -5.17 -12.98
N THR A 128 -8.47 -6.35 -13.54
CA THR A 128 -9.57 -7.22 -13.97
C THR A 128 -10.43 -7.66 -12.79
N TRP A 129 -9.79 -7.96 -11.66
CA TRP A 129 -10.50 -8.27 -10.42
C TRP A 129 -11.30 -7.07 -9.89
N LEU A 130 -10.73 -5.84 -9.96
CA LEU A 130 -11.43 -4.61 -9.60
C LEU A 130 -12.62 -4.31 -10.53
N ILE A 131 -12.48 -4.57 -11.84
CA ILE A 131 -13.58 -4.43 -12.82
C ILE A 131 -14.79 -5.26 -12.40
N ALA A 132 -14.58 -6.45 -11.87
CA ALA A 132 -15.66 -7.31 -11.40
C ALA A 132 -16.38 -6.78 -10.12
N LYS A 133 -15.78 -5.82 -9.41
CA LYS A 133 -16.37 -5.16 -8.22
C LYS A 133 -17.15 -3.90 -8.57
N ALA A 134 -16.94 -3.33 -9.76
CA ALA A 134 -17.61 -2.12 -10.18
C ALA A 134 -18.96 -2.41 -10.83
N ASP A 135 -20.03 -1.75 -10.40
CA ASP A 135 -21.36 -1.85 -11.03
C ASP A 135 -21.53 -0.87 -12.20
N ASN A 136 -20.83 0.25 -12.16
CA ASN A 136 -20.90 1.30 -13.16
C ASN A 136 -20.30 0.85 -14.50
N ARG A 137 -21.12 0.90 -15.59
CA ARG A 137 -20.70 0.48 -16.94
C ARG A 137 -19.56 1.33 -17.50
N THR A 138 -19.55 2.64 -17.22
CA THR A 138 -18.51 3.56 -17.70
C THR A 138 -17.17 3.25 -17.04
N ILE A 139 -17.14 3.05 -15.72
CA ILE A 139 -15.96 2.62 -14.98
C ILE A 139 -15.42 1.30 -15.58
N ARG A 140 -16.28 0.29 -15.72
CA ARG A 140 -15.86 -1.00 -16.31
C ARG A 140 -15.28 -0.86 -17.71
N LYS A 141 -15.90 -0.03 -18.56
CA LYS A 141 -15.41 0.24 -19.92
C LYS A 141 -14.03 0.88 -19.91
N ASN A 142 -13.86 1.93 -19.10
CA ASN A 142 -12.59 2.67 -19.02
C ASN A 142 -11.47 1.81 -18.43
N MET A 143 -11.74 1.02 -17.40
CA MET A 143 -10.76 0.10 -16.83
C MET A 143 -10.37 -1.02 -17.80
N ARG A 144 -11.30 -1.56 -18.60
CA ARG A 144 -10.95 -2.52 -19.66
C ARG A 144 -10.07 -1.89 -20.74
N SER A 145 -10.30 -0.61 -21.07
CA SER A 145 -9.41 0.12 -21.97
C SER A 145 -8.02 0.27 -21.37
N LEU A 146 -7.93 0.61 -20.08
CA LEU A 146 -6.67 0.73 -19.36
C LEU A 146 -5.89 -0.60 -19.33
N CYS A 147 -6.57 -1.73 -19.11
CA CYS A 147 -5.95 -3.06 -19.21
C CYS A 147 -5.35 -3.32 -20.59
N LYS A 148 -6.09 -2.95 -21.65
CA LYS A 148 -5.56 -3.08 -23.03
C LYS A 148 -4.38 -2.16 -23.28
N ASP A 149 -4.40 -0.94 -22.76
CA ASP A 149 -3.30 0.00 -22.90
C ASP A 149 -2.01 -0.53 -22.23
N ILE A 150 -2.12 -1.24 -21.09
CA ILE A 150 -0.99 -1.90 -20.42
C ILE A 150 -0.35 -2.97 -21.30
N ASP A 151 -1.13 -3.70 -22.11
CA ASP A 151 -0.61 -4.70 -23.07
C ASP A 151 0.25 -4.07 -24.18
N TYR A 152 0.23 -2.76 -24.34
CA TYR A 152 1.05 -1.99 -25.28
C TYR A 152 2.27 -1.32 -24.63
N ILE A 153 2.52 -1.56 -23.33
CA ILE A 153 3.69 -1.05 -22.62
C ILE A 153 4.79 -2.13 -22.66
N GLU A 154 5.91 -1.83 -23.33
CA GLU A 154 7.04 -2.75 -23.35
C GLU A 154 7.76 -2.80 -22.01
N ARG A 155 7.93 -1.65 -21.35
CA ARG A 155 8.56 -1.53 -20.05
C ARG A 155 8.13 -0.25 -19.36
N PHE A 156 7.96 -0.31 -18.04
CA PHE A 156 7.95 0.89 -17.21
C PHE A 156 9.38 1.43 -17.07
N ASP A 157 9.54 2.74 -17.20
CA ASP A 157 10.84 3.41 -17.25
C ASP A 157 11.51 3.40 -15.87
N LEU A 158 12.78 3.05 -15.86
CA LEU A 158 13.66 3.04 -14.68
C LEU A 158 14.96 3.83 -14.94
N THR A 159 15.04 4.58 -16.06
CA THR A 159 16.29 5.14 -16.59
C THR A 159 17.01 6.05 -15.60
N ASP A 160 16.26 6.90 -14.90
CA ASP A 160 16.80 7.88 -13.95
C ASP A 160 16.77 7.36 -12.49
N SER A 161 16.75 6.04 -12.31
CA SER A 161 16.68 5.39 -11.00
C SER A 161 17.81 4.37 -10.82
N PRO A 162 18.13 3.96 -9.59
CA PRO A 162 19.09 2.87 -9.35
C PRO A 162 18.56 1.51 -9.76
N PHE A 163 17.25 1.38 -10.00
CA PHE A 163 16.58 0.11 -10.22
C PHE A 163 16.86 -0.46 -11.61
N GLU A 164 17.00 -1.77 -11.68
CA GLU A 164 17.25 -2.53 -12.92
C GLU A 164 16.02 -3.31 -13.36
N ASP A 165 15.16 -3.68 -12.41
CA ASP A 165 13.97 -4.47 -12.67
C ASP A 165 12.86 -4.16 -11.67
N TYR A 166 11.61 -4.51 -12.04
CA TYR A 166 10.43 -4.36 -11.19
C TYR A 166 9.48 -5.54 -11.36
N GLU A 167 8.65 -5.80 -10.36
CA GLU A 167 7.54 -6.75 -10.41
C GLU A 167 6.35 -6.23 -9.60
N PHE A 168 5.15 -6.63 -10.01
CA PHE A 168 3.91 -6.26 -9.33
C PHE A 168 3.37 -7.44 -8.53
N PHE A 169 3.04 -7.20 -7.26
CA PHE A 169 2.47 -8.22 -6.37
C PHE A 169 1.13 -7.76 -5.79
N PRO A 170 0.03 -7.93 -6.53
CA PRO A 170 -1.28 -7.89 -5.93
C PRO A 170 -1.45 -9.12 -5.04
N MET A 171 -1.92 -8.95 -3.82
CA MET A 171 -2.12 -10.04 -2.86
C MET A 171 -3.58 -10.13 -2.44
N GLY A 172 -4.02 -11.32 -2.02
CA GLY A 172 -5.38 -11.56 -1.54
C GLY A 172 -6.45 -11.59 -2.65
N ILE A 173 -6.04 -11.65 -3.91
CA ILE A 173 -6.92 -11.88 -5.06
C ILE A 173 -6.67 -13.28 -5.64
N PRO A 174 -7.59 -13.86 -6.46
CA PRO A 174 -7.38 -15.18 -7.05
C PRO A 174 -6.03 -15.30 -7.76
N LYS A 175 -5.32 -16.40 -7.57
CA LYS A 175 -3.95 -16.72 -8.05
C LYS A 175 -2.81 -16.00 -7.30
N TYR A 176 -3.09 -15.04 -6.43
CA TYR A 176 -2.07 -14.21 -5.78
C TYR A 176 -2.22 -14.29 -4.25
N ASP A 177 -1.72 -15.39 -3.69
CA ASP A 177 -1.63 -15.58 -2.25
C ASP A 177 -0.34 -14.96 -1.72
N GLY A 178 -0.48 -13.96 -0.85
CA GLY A 178 0.65 -13.20 -0.34
C GLY A 178 1.55 -14.01 0.58
N TYR A 179 0.96 -14.84 1.46
CA TYR A 179 1.74 -15.65 2.41
C TYR A 179 2.59 -16.68 1.68
N THR A 180 1.98 -17.45 0.79
CA THR A 180 2.68 -18.44 -0.04
C THR A 180 3.79 -17.76 -0.86
N LYS A 181 3.50 -16.62 -1.50
CA LYS A 181 4.50 -15.90 -2.30
C LYS A 181 5.68 -15.43 -1.48
N CYS A 182 5.43 -14.86 -0.32
CA CYS A 182 6.47 -14.24 0.50
C CYS A 182 7.33 -15.26 1.24
N PHE A 183 6.74 -16.33 1.76
CA PHE A 183 7.41 -17.25 2.65
C PHE A 183 7.67 -18.64 2.06
N GLU A 184 6.77 -19.18 1.25
CA GLU A 184 6.94 -20.51 0.64
C GLU A 184 7.66 -20.42 -0.71
N GLN A 185 7.40 -19.35 -1.52
CA GLN A 185 8.06 -19.10 -2.80
C GLN A 185 9.28 -18.17 -2.70
N SER A 186 9.81 -17.95 -1.52
CA SER A 186 11.09 -17.31 -1.27
C SER A 186 11.18 -15.79 -1.54
N MET A 187 10.07 -15.05 -1.63
CA MET A 187 10.14 -13.60 -1.84
C MET A 187 10.89 -12.87 -0.70
N LEU A 188 10.65 -13.26 0.56
CA LEU A 188 11.31 -12.69 1.75
C LEU A 188 12.31 -13.64 2.40
N ASN A 189 12.70 -14.72 1.72
CA ASN A 189 13.62 -15.74 2.25
C ASN A 189 15.04 -15.55 1.73
N HIS A 190 15.99 -16.29 2.31
CA HIS A 190 17.39 -16.34 1.91
C HIS A 190 18.09 -14.97 1.93
N ALA A 191 17.67 -14.08 2.83
CA ALA A 191 18.32 -12.81 3.04
C ALA A 191 19.69 -12.99 3.68
N ALA A 192 20.69 -12.23 3.22
CA ALA A 192 21.92 -11.97 3.95
C ALA A 192 21.73 -10.78 4.89
N GLU A 193 20.93 -9.81 4.46
CA GLU A 193 20.55 -8.63 5.24
C GLU A 193 19.08 -8.32 4.98
N MET A 194 18.38 -7.86 6.02
CA MET A 194 16.95 -7.54 5.98
C MET A 194 16.66 -6.31 6.83
N LEU A 195 16.04 -5.30 6.23
CA LEU A 195 15.42 -4.16 6.93
C LEU A 195 13.92 -4.21 6.68
N VAL A 196 13.17 -4.26 7.76
CA VAL A 196 11.70 -4.20 7.75
C VAL A 196 11.26 -2.86 8.33
N ILE A 197 10.46 -2.11 7.59
CA ILE A 197 9.76 -0.93 8.10
C ILE A 197 8.27 -1.24 8.05
N SER A 198 7.61 -1.25 9.20
CA SER A 198 6.18 -1.52 9.27
C SER A 198 5.58 -0.96 10.56
N PRO A 199 4.58 -0.08 10.49
CA PRO A 199 3.95 0.49 11.68
C PRO A 199 3.23 -0.54 12.55
N PHE A 200 2.68 -1.58 11.93
CA PHE A 200 2.01 -2.66 12.61
C PHE A 200 2.72 -3.97 12.30
N VAL A 201 3.04 -4.70 13.35
CA VAL A 201 3.71 -5.99 13.24
C VAL A 201 2.97 -7.04 14.07
N ASP A 202 3.03 -8.29 13.67
CA ASP A 202 2.62 -9.39 14.54
C ASP A 202 3.74 -10.42 14.69
N LYS A 203 3.81 -10.99 15.88
CA LYS A 203 4.83 -11.93 16.30
C LYS A 203 4.96 -13.13 15.35
N ASN A 204 3.86 -13.63 14.82
CA ASN A 204 3.90 -14.85 13.98
C ASN A 204 4.60 -14.56 12.66
N ILE A 205 4.30 -13.41 12.04
CA ILE A 205 4.95 -12.98 10.79
C ILE A 205 6.43 -12.66 11.04
N LEU A 206 6.76 -11.94 12.13
CA LEU A 206 8.14 -11.64 12.44
C LEU A 206 8.94 -12.92 12.71
N ASN A 207 8.40 -13.88 13.48
CA ASN A 207 9.02 -15.19 13.67
C ASN A 207 9.23 -15.94 12.36
N GLN A 208 8.25 -15.90 11.44
CA GLN A 208 8.38 -16.51 10.14
C GLN A 208 9.51 -15.87 9.32
N MET A 209 9.58 -14.53 9.29
CA MET A 209 10.67 -13.79 8.61
C MET A 209 12.05 -14.17 9.16
N VAL A 210 12.18 -14.23 10.47
CA VAL A 210 13.43 -14.58 11.15
C VAL A 210 13.81 -16.04 10.90
N SER A 211 12.86 -16.96 11.00
CA SER A 211 13.09 -18.39 10.79
C SER A 211 13.51 -18.73 9.37
N CYS A 212 12.96 -18.02 8.38
CA CYS A 212 13.38 -18.17 6.97
C CYS A 212 14.76 -17.54 6.69
N ASN A 213 15.28 -16.72 7.61
CA ASN A 213 16.53 -15.97 7.44
C ASN A 213 17.40 -16.03 8.70
N PRO A 214 17.78 -17.23 9.19
CA PRO A 214 18.44 -17.39 10.51
C PRO A 214 19.78 -16.65 10.61
N SER A 215 20.57 -16.67 9.55
CA SER A 215 21.90 -16.05 9.50
C SER A 215 21.90 -14.59 9.05
N ALA A 216 20.75 -14.02 8.70
CA ALA A 216 20.66 -12.66 8.22
C ALA A 216 20.94 -11.64 9.33
N LYS A 217 21.53 -10.50 8.94
CA LYS A 217 21.52 -9.27 9.72
C LYS A 217 20.14 -8.65 9.56
N LYS A 218 19.42 -8.42 10.67
CA LYS A 218 17.99 -8.06 10.67
C LYS A 218 17.75 -6.80 11.48
N THR A 219 17.17 -5.79 10.86
CA THR A 219 16.76 -4.51 11.46
C THR A 219 15.25 -4.35 11.32
N LEU A 220 14.59 -3.85 12.35
CA LEU A 220 13.18 -3.48 12.33
C LEU A 220 13.01 -2.00 12.68
N ILE A 221 12.21 -1.28 11.90
CA ILE A 221 11.68 0.04 12.26
C ILE A 221 10.17 -0.09 12.41
N THR A 222 9.63 0.26 13.57
CA THR A 222 8.20 0.12 13.88
C THR A 222 7.74 1.21 14.84
N ARG A 223 6.45 1.26 15.16
CA ARG A 223 5.89 2.17 16.17
C ARG A 223 6.23 1.70 17.59
N HIS A 224 6.33 2.61 18.54
CA HIS A 224 6.53 2.29 19.97
C HIS A 224 5.52 1.27 20.48
N ALA A 225 4.23 1.46 20.18
CA ALA A 225 3.15 0.57 20.61
C ALA A 225 3.26 -0.88 20.05
N SER A 226 4.09 -1.09 19.03
CA SER A 226 4.31 -2.42 18.42
C SER A 226 5.56 -3.12 18.98
N VAL A 227 6.34 -2.47 19.83
CA VAL A 227 7.59 -3.03 20.39
C VAL A 227 7.31 -3.80 21.67
N THR A 228 7.74 -5.05 21.71
CA THR A 228 7.77 -5.88 22.90
C THR A 228 9.19 -6.43 23.10
N GLN A 229 9.52 -6.90 24.30
CA GLN A 229 10.84 -7.52 24.56
C GLN A 229 11.09 -8.72 23.62
N GLU A 230 10.05 -9.47 23.26
CA GLU A 230 10.17 -10.58 22.33
C GLU A 230 10.53 -10.09 20.90
N VAL A 231 9.93 -8.97 20.45
CA VAL A 231 10.24 -8.36 19.15
C VAL A 231 11.69 -7.87 19.13
N ILE A 232 12.17 -7.24 20.21
CA ILE A 232 13.58 -6.80 20.33
C ILE A 232 14.53 -7.99 20.16
N ASN A 233 14.24 -9.11 20.79
CA ASN A 233 15.09 -10.29 20.77
C ASN A 233 15.15 -10.99 19.40
N LEU A 234 14.19 -10.73 18.49
CA LEU A 234 14.16 -11.32 17.15
C LEU A 234 15.12 -10.62 16.17
N PHE A 235 15.43 -9.34 16.40
CA PHE A 235 16.18 -8.53 15.43
C PHE A 235 17.60 -8.23 15.94
N ASN A 236 18.58 -8.95 15.39
CA ASN A 236 19.98 -8.94 15.84
C ASN A 236 20.77 -7.67 15.44
N ASP A 237 20.23 -6.82 14.59
CA ASP A 237 20.80 -5.51 14.21
C ASP A 237 19.94 -4.33 14.73
N GLY A 238 19.03 -4.61 15.64
CA GLY A 238 18.27 -3.65 16.42
C GLY A 238 16.83 -3.42 15.96
N VAL A 239 16.05 -2.92 16.91
CA VAL A 239 14.69 -2.42 16.71
C VAL A 239 14.70 -0.91 16.94
N TYR A 240 14.07 -0.16 16.06
CA TYR A 240 14.07 1.30 16.08
C TYR A 240 12.64 1.82 16.00
N THR A 241 12.41 2.98 16.62
CA THR A 241 11.12 3.68 16.62
C THR A 241 11.32 5.15 16.29
N PRO A 242 10.29 5.85 15.78
CA PRO A 242 10.37 7.30 15.62
C PRO A 242 10.68 8.00 16.93
N LYS A 243 11.57 9.00 16.91
CA LYS A 243 11.88 9.81 18.08
C LYS A 243 10.69 10.67 18.48
N GLU A 244 10.40 10.77 19.77
CA GLU A 244 9.33 11.63 20.30
C GLU A 244 9.60 13.13 20.11
N VAL A 245 10.86 13.53 19.97
CA VAL A 245 11.32 14.93 19.93
C VAL A 245 10.98 15.68 18.63
N LEU A 246 10.39 15.03 17.63
CA LEU A 246 9.92 15.72 16.44
C LEU A 246 8.69 16.62 16.72
N THR A 247 8.15 16.56 17.95
CA THR A 247 6.94 17.30 18.35
C THR A 247 7.19 18.73 18.82
N ASP A 248 8.42 19.10 19.25
CA ASP A 248 8.68 20.37 19.93
C ASP A 248 8.94 21.59 19.03
N LYS A 249 8.98 21.43 17.70
CA LYS A 249 9.32 22.52 16.78
C LYS A 249 8.24 22.98 15.83
N VAL A 250 7.09 22.35 15.84
CA VAL A 250 5.92 22.78 15.04
C VAL A 250 4.80 23.18 15.96
N GLU A 251 4.37 24.43 15.87
CA GLU A 251 3.17 24.93 16.55
C GLU A 251 1.98 23.99 16.28
N LYS A 252 1.48 23.33 17.33
CA LYS A 252 0.42 22.32 17.44
C LYS A 252 0.85 20.87 17.22
N ASP A 253 1.00 20.15 18.33
CA ASP A 253 0.72 18.72 18.64
C ASP A 253 0.43 17.74 17.47
N VAL A 254 1.29 17.68 16.46
CA VAL A 254 1.17 16.66 15.43
C VAL A 254 2.40 15.77 15.55
N ALA A 255 2.27 14.70 16.33
CA ALA A 255 3.26 13.63 16.34
C ALA A 255 3.42 13.10 14.91
N VAL A 256 4.63 13.08 14.39
CA VAL A 256 4.94 12.40 13.13
C VAL A 256 4.91 10.91 13.41
N ASP A 257 3.96 10.20 12.81
CA ASP A 257 3.82 8.77 12.98
C ASP A 257 4.43 8.01 11.79
N LEU A 258 4.77 6.75 12.01
CA LEU A 258 5.27 5.85 10.99
C LEU A 258 4.10 5.24 10.22
N HIS A 259 4.09 5.41 8.89
CA HIS A 259 3.11 4.75 8.04
C HIS A 259 3.74 3.96 6.88
N GLU A 260 5.05 4.02 6.75
CA GLU A 260 5.82 3.30 5.74
C GLU A 260 5.68 1.78 5.87
N LYS A 261 5.64 1.08 4.72
CA LYS A 261 5.73 -0.37 4.64
C LYS A 261 6.74 -0.74 3.58
N VAL A 262 7.91 -1.12 4.06
CA VAL A 262 9.08 -1.40 3.25
C VAL A 262 9.76 -2.67 3.74
N TYR A 263 10.13 -3.53 2.81
CA TYR A 263 10.96 -4.71 3.05
C TYR A 263 12.16 -4.61 2.13
N PHE A 264 13.30 -4.28 2.69
CA PHE A 264 14.56 -4.23 1.96
C PHE A 264 15.37 -5.48 2.27
N ILE A 265 15.76 -6.22 1.25
CA ILE A 265 16.44 -7.50 1.38
C ILE A 265 17.66 -7.51 0.46
N ARG A 266 18.82 -7.82 0.99
CA ARG A 266 19.97 -8.22 0.19
C ARG A 266 20.11 -9.74 0.20
N ARG A 267 20.18 -10.35 -0.96
CA ARG A 267 20.40 -11.80 -1.10
C ARG A 267 21.33 -12.13 -2.25
N TYR A 268 21.87 -13.32 -2.19
CA TYR A 268 22.70 -13.85 -3.26
C TYR A 268 21.85 -14.61 -4.28
N GLU A 269 22.10 -14.36 -5.57
CA GLU A 269 21.56 -15.09 -6.71
C GLU A 269 22.75 -15.69 -7.47
N GLY A 270 23.06 -16.95 -7.21
CA GLY A 270 24.33 -17.55 -7.63
C GLY A 270 25.52 -16.87 -6.94
N ASN A 271 26.47 -16.38 -7.73
CA ASN A 271 27.68 -15.70 -7.22
C ASN A 271 27.51 -14.18 -7.11
N LEU A 272 26.35 -13.63 -7.48
CA LEU A 272 26.08 -12.21 -7.42
C LEU A 272 25.10 -11.90 -6.27
N SER A 273 25.25 -10.75 -5.65
CA SER A 273 24.26 -10.25 -4.70
C SER A 273 23.40 -9.18 -5.36
N TYR A 274 22.13 -9.15 -4.96
CA TYR A 274 21.16 -8.13 -5.38
C TYR A 274 20.39 -7.58 -4.20
N ASN A 275 20.01 -6.34 -4.33
CA ASN A 275 19.07 -5.69 -3.43
C ASN A 275 17.65 -5.79 -3.98
N HIS A 276 16.72 -6.13 -3.12
CA HIS A 276 15.30 -6.24 -3.40
C HIS A 276 14.56 -5.33 -2.45
N LEU A 277 13.90 -4.32 -3.00
CA LEU A 277 13.07 -3.39 -2.27
C LEU A 277 11.60 -3.69 -2.58
N TYR A 278 10.83 -4.04 -1.56
CA TYR A 278 9.38 -4.20 -1.65
C TYR A 278 8.73 -3.05 -0.90
N LEU A 279 7.83 -2.34 -1.54
CA LEU A 279 7.10 -1.23 -0.94
C LEU A 279 5.63 -1.25 -1.36
N GLY A 280 4.76 -0.72 -0.50
CA GLY A 280 3.33 -0.65 -0.78
C GLY A 280 2.45 -0.67 0.47
N SER A 281 1.35 -1.40 0.41
CA SER A 281 0.31 -1.31 1.44
C SER A 281 0.44 -2.31 2.59
N THR A 282 1.27 -3.35 2.45
CA THR A 282 1.28 -4.54 3.32
C THR A 282 2.03 -4.31 4.61
N ASN A 283 1.34 -4.37 5.74
CA ASN A 283 1.98 -4.42 7.07
C ASN A 283 2.58 -5.81 7.35
N ALA A 284 3.56 -5.87 8.23
CA ALA A 284 4.18 -7.11 8.69
C ALA A 284 3.26 -7.89 9.66
N THR A 285 2.05 -8.22 9.20
CA THR A 285 1.00 -8.91 9.97
C THR A 285 0.42 -10.08 9.21
N MET A 286 -0.18 -11.05 9.92
CA MET A 286 -0.90 -12.18 9.31
C MET A 286 -2.03 -11.72 8.40
N ASN A 287 -2.73 -10.64 8.76
CA ASN A 287 -3.77 -10.09 7.90
C ASN A 287 -3.17 -9.46 6.63
N GLY A 288 -2.06 -8.74 6.74
CA GLY A 288 -1.37 -8.11 5.61
C GLY A 288 -0.92 -9.14 4.57
N PHE A 289 -0.24 -10.21 4.99
CA PHE A 289 0.27 -11.21 4.05
C PHE A 289 -0.73 -12.29 3.66
N GLY A 290 -1.70 -12.66 4.55
CA GLY A 290 -2.49 -13.86 4.35
C GLY A 290 -3.98 -13.64 4.10
N ARG A 291 -4.53 -12.45 4.36
CA ARG A 291 -5.99 -12.24 4.31
C ARG A 291 -6.42 -11.02 3.52
N ASN A 292 -5.79 -9.88 3.74
CA ASN A 292 -6.16 -8.63 3.08
C ASN A 292 -5.90 -8.67 1.59
N VAL A 293 -6.63 -7.84 0.85
CA VAL A 293 -6.20 -7.45 -0.49
C VAL A 293 -5.20 -6.30 -0.34
N GLU A 294 -3.98 -6.55 -0.77
CA GLU A 294 -2.85 -5.62 -0.66
C GLU A 294 -2.14 -5.49 -2.02
N PHE A 295 -1.23 -4.54 -2.13
CA PHE A 295 -0.39 -4.39 -3.32
C PHE A 295 1.03 -4.00 -2.90
N LEU A 296 2.01 -4.76 -3.37
CA LEU A 296 3.44 -4.44 -3.26
C LEU A 296 4.04 -4.24 -4.65
N LEU A 297 4.94 -3.29 -4.74
CA LEU A 297 5.86 -3.11 -5.84
C LEU A 297 7.22 -3.67 -5.41
N HIS A 298 7.79 -4.54 -6.20
CA HIS A 298 9.16 -5.02 -6.06
C HIS A 298 10.08 -4.27 -7.02
N LEU A 299 11.21 -3.80 -6.52
CA LEU A 299 12.28 -3.17 -7.27
C LEU A 299 13.59 -3.91 -7.00
N LYS A 300 14.30 -4.26 -8.06
CA LYS A 300 15.58 -4.98 -7.99
C LYS A 300 16.71 -4.10 -8.50
N PHE A 301 17.86 -4.13 -7.81
CA PHE A 301 19.05 -3.37 -8.22
C PHE A 301 20.33 -3.98 -7.68
N ALA A 302 21.43 -3.69 -8.36
CA ALA A 302 22.75 -4.15 -7.96
C ALA A 302 23.30 -3.34 -6.77
N PRO A 303 24.05 -3.96 -5.83
CA PRO A 303 24.57 -3.29 -4.64
C PRO A 303 25.53 -2.12 -4.92
N TYR A 304 26.22 -2.12 -6.06
CA TYR A 304 27.11 -1.01 -6.43
C TYR A 304 26.34 0.29 -6.76
N LYS A 305 25.04 0.21 -7.05
CA LYS A 305 24.19 1.39 -7.28
C LYS A 305 23.73 2.01 -5.97
N SER A 306 23.38 1.17 -5.00
CA SER A 306 23.08 1.54 -3.62
C SER A 306 23.21 0.32 -2.72
N SER A 307 24.04 0.40 -1.67
CA SER A 307 24.22 -0.71 -0.74
C SER A 307 23.15 -0.72 0.34
N TYR A 308 22.96 -1.88 0.96
CA TYR A 308 22.10 -2.03 2.14
C TYR A 308 22.56 -1.12 3.27
N GLU A 309 23.88 -1.09 3.53
CA GLU A 309 24.48 -0.27 4.59
C GLU A 309 24.24 1.22 4.35
N LYS A 310 24.36 1.66 3.10
CA LYS A 310 24.05 3.06 2.75
C LYS A 310 22.61 3.39 3.03
N TYR A 311 21.66 2.57 2.54
CA TYR A 311 20.23 2.78 2.76
C TYR A 311 19.88 2.78 4.26
N ARG A 312 20.41 1.81 4.99
CA ARG A 312 20.23 1.73 6.45
C ARG A 312 20.81 2.95 7.17
N SER A 313 22.03 3.39 6.82
CA SER A 313 22.68 4.52 7.47
C SER A 313 22.03 5.88 7.17
N GLU A 314 21.34 5.99 6.04
CA GLU A 314 20.53 7.19 5.74
C GLU A 314 19.30 7.28 6.66
N LEU A 315 18.72 6.14 7.03
CA LEU A 315 17.58 6.08 7.95
C LEU A 315 17.99 6.07 9.43
N ILE A 316 19.07 5.36 9.76
CA ILE A 316 19.52 5.09 11.13
C ILE A 316 20.98 5.52 11.25
N ASN A 317 21.24 6.64 11.92
CA ASN A 317 22.58 7.17 12.17
C ASN A 317 22.62 7.95 13.48
N ASP A 318 23.83 8.31 13.92
CA ASP A 318 24.07 9.02 15.18
C ASP A 318 23.86 10.55 15.08
N SER A 319 23.35 11.04 13.96
CA SER A 319 23.11 12.48 13.80
C SER A 319 21.89 12.93 14.61
N LYS A 320 21.90 14.22 15.00
CA LYS A 320 20.73 14.83 15.66
C LYS A 320 19.51 14.91 14.77
N GLU A 321 19.70 14.81 13.45
CA GLU A 321 18.63 14.85 12.45
C GLU A 321 18.03 13.48 12.17
N CYS A 322 18.63 12.40 12.69
CA CYS A 322 18.07 11.05 12.58
C CYS A 322 16.68 10.99 13.21
N MET A 323 15.72 10.53 12.45
CA MET A 323 14.32 10.44 12.88
C MET A 323 14.00 9.24 13.77
N PHE A 324 14.90 8.26 13.83
CA PHE A 324 14.69 7.01 14.54
C PHE A 324 15.70 6.84 15.70
N GLU A 325 15.25 6.18 16.76
CA GLU A 325 16.07 5.81 17.91
C GLU A 325 15.96 4.32 18.20
N GLN A 326 17.06 3.74 18.70
CA GLN A 326 17.09 2.32 19.04
C GLN A 326 16.39 2.04 20.36
N VAL A 327 15.52 1.05 20.37
CA VAL A 327 14.89 0.54 21.58
C VAL A 327 15.69 -0.65 22.08
N LEU A 328 16.28 -0.51 23.26
CA LEU A 328 17.11 -1.56 23.89
C LEU A 328 16.33 -2.47 24.83
N SER A 329 15.29 -1.94 25.47
CA SER A 329 14.41 -2.67 26.39
C SER A 329 13.05 -2.01 26.48
N VAL A 330 12.03 -2.76 26.78
CA VAL A 330 10.69 -2.26 27.10
C VAL A 330 10.51 -2.38 28.62
N PRO A 331 10.07 -1.31 29.34
CA PRO A 331 9.69 -1.42 30.74
C PRO A 331 8.66 -2.53 30.94
N GLU A 332 8.77 -3.28 32.04
CA GLU A 332 7.71 -4.21 32.45
C GLU A 332 6.52 -3.40 33.03
N GLU A 333 5.80 -2.69 32.17
CA GLU A 333 4.52 -2.11 32.53
C GLU A 333 3.40 -2.96 31.92
N ASP A 334 2.35 -3.15 32.73
CA ASP A 334 1.11 -3.78 32.30
C ASP A 334 0.63 -3.15 30.99
N SER A 335 0.67 -3.92 29.92
CA SER A 335 0.10 -3.50 28.66
C SER A 335 -1.38 -3.23 28.90
N GLU A 336 -1.78 -1.98 29.05
CA GLU A 336 -3.16 -1.57 28.84
C GLU A 336 -3.53 -2.05 27.45
N LYS A 337 -4.35 -3.08 27.40
CA LYS A 337 -4.96 -3.56 26.17
C LYS A 337 -5.83 -2.39 25.71
N GLU A 338 -5.35 -1.61 24.75
CA GLU A 338 -6.21 -0.68 24.02
C GLU A 338 -7.54 -1.40 23.74
N ASP A 339 -8.63 -0.68 23.87
CA ASP A 339 -9.99 -1.21 23.80
C ASP A 339 -10.35 -1.66 22.37
N VAL A 340 -9.56 -2.61 21.86
CA VAL A 340 -9.70 -3.27 20.54
C VAL A 340 -11.11 -3.86 20.38
N THR A 341 -11.79 -4.13 21.51
CA THR A 341 -13.11 -4.75 21.53
C THR A 341 -14.18 -3.81 20.95
N ASN A 342 -14.14 -2.52 21.27
CA ASN A 342 -15.14 -1.55 20.81
C ASN A 342 -14.97 -1.23 19.31
N GLU A 343 -13.75 -1.06 18.84
CA GLU A 343 -13.47 -0.90 17.40
C GLU A 343 -13.87 -2.13 16.60
N LEU A 344 -13.60 -3.32 17.14
CA LEU A 344 -13.99 -4.58 16.53
C LEU A 344 -15.52 -4.73 16.45
N MET A 345 -16.25 -4.34 17.50
CA MET A 345 -17.71 -4.34 17.52
C MET A 345 -18.29 -3.33 16.53
N LEU A 346 -17.73 -2.13 16.45
CA LEU A 346 -18.14 -1.11 15.49
C LEU A 346 -17.96 -1.60 14.04
N ARG A 347 -16.81 -2.16 13.72
CA ARG A 347 -16.54 -2.74 12.39
C ARG A 347 -17.48 -3.88 12.05
N ARG A 348 -17.82 -4.74 13.02
CA ARG A 348 -18.82 -5.82 12.83
C ARG A 348 -20.21 -5.26 12.54
N ALA A 349 -20.63 -4.23 13.29
CA ALA A 349 -21.93 -3.59 13.08
C ALA A 349 -22.01 -2.94 11.68
N ILE A 350 -20.98 -2.18 11.28
CA ILE A 350 -20.89 -1.57 9.95
C ILE A 350 -20.95 -2.65 8.85
N SER A 351 -20.21 -3.73 8.97
CA SER A 351 -20.22 -4.83 8.00
C SER A 351 -21.56 -5.52 7.92
N ALA A 352 -22.23 -5.73 9.05
CA ALA A 352 -23.57 -6.34 9.10
C ALA A 352 -24.60 -5.45 8.41
N ILE A 353 -24.58 -4.13 8.65
CA ILE A 353 -25.48 -3.16 8.02
C ILE A 353 -25.26 -3.14 6.49
N GLN A 354 -24.02 -3.16 6.03
CA GLN A 354 -23.68 -3.16 4.60
C GLN A 354 -24.08 -4.44 3.87
N GLN A 355 -24.13 -5.56 4.58
CA GLN A 355 -24.56 -6.87 4.04
C GLN A 355 -26.05 -7.12 4.18
N ALA A 356 -26.76 -6.28 4.94
CA ALA A 356 -28.19 -6.39 5.12
C ALA A 356 -28.92 -6.11 3.79
N GLN A 357 -29.81 -7.02 3.40
CA GLN A 357 -30.74 -6.78 2.31
C GLN A 357 -31.95 -6.04 2.84
N VAL A 358 -32.20 -4.85 2.29
CA VAL A 358 -33.42 -4.12 2.61
C VAL A 358 -34.60 -4.79 1.89
N THR A 359 -35.48 -5.39 2.64
CA THR A 359 -36.74 -5.92 2.11
C THR A 359 -37.89 -4.98 2.50
N SER A 360 -38.78 -4.67 1.56
CA SER A 360 -39.99 -3.94 1.87
C SER A 360 -41.18 -4.92 1.90
N ASN A 361 -41.94 -4.90 2.97
CA ASN A 361 -43.18 -5.66 3.10
C ASN A 361 -44.27 -4.64 3.47
N ASP A 362 -45.31 -4.49 2.63
CA ASP A 362 -46.46 -3.61 2.84
C ASP A 362 -46.11 -2.16 3.23
N GLY A 363 -45.08 -1.58 2.62
CA GLY A 363 -44.67 -0.20 2.88
C GLY A 363 -43.78 0.02 4.12
N ASN A 364 -43.46 -1.02 4.86
CA ASN A 364 -42.47 -0.98 5.93
C ASN A 364 -41.13 -1.56 5.44
N TYR A 365 -40.04 -0.93 5.80
CA TYR A 365 -38.67 -1.36 5.51
C TYR A 365 -38.09 -2.07 6.74
N THR A 366 -37.55 -3.27 6.57
CA THR A 366 -36.80 -4.02 7.59
C THR A 366 -35.40 -4.36 7.09
#